data_fb58ca0a53b204f1c9eab27310da4608
#
_entry.id   fb58ca0a53b204f1c9eab27310da4608
#
_cell.length_a   1.000
_cell.length_b   1.000
_cell.length_c   1.000
_cell.angle_alpha   90.00
_cell.angle_beta   90.00
_cell.angle_gamma   90.00
#
_symmetry.space_group_name_H-M   'P 1'
#
loop_
_entity.id
_entity.type
_entity.pdbx_description
1 polymer ?
#
loop_
_entity_poly.entity_id
_entity_poly.type
_entity_poly.pdbx_seq_one_letter_code
_entity_poly.pdbx_strand_id
1 'polypeptide(L)'
;MITFLEETLNKIKEETSDISKLIIILPSKRACGFLLNHLKSSHNETIFSPKIISIEEFIQEISGLEIIDNSDLLFESYKAYLQVVPNQEKDSFEVYSTWANTLLNDFSEIDRHLVPTSSFFNYLSKIKNINYWDTQNEPTELIKNYLKFWNSLPSFYNLLKTELLHKNQGYQGIVYREAAENIEHYKLNKTNKPHIFIGFNALNNAEQIIIQEFLEDKHTRIYWDIDQYFYDSKIHNSSYFIRQYLSRWNFYKTNSAAYISNNYCSDKKIDIIEAQKNISQVKYIGDLLSKLPASELNQTAIILADENLLIPLLHSIPENVDKVNITMGVNLKQFPITGFFNLLITLHNSNNSLYYYKDIIAILNHPVTTKIYPDYSDIIEKITVNNLTYLTFEKLISLSSDKDLHVINILFATWNNNSNKGLFVCLEIIDFIKNTKALFIERAALYQIFNVFKKIEDLNYKFAHFKSIKTFQKVFLDIINTTTVDYQGDAYSGLQIMGVLETRVLDFKNIIVASLNEGTLPSGKSNNSFITYDLKKEYKLPTYSEKDAIYTYHFFRLLHRAENVTLLYNNFSEGLSGGEKSRFI
;
A
#
# COMPACT_ATOMS: atom_id res chain seq x y z
N MET A 1 -3.54 -8.49 -30.43
CA MET A 1 -2.71 -9.12 -29.38
C MET A 1 -3.64 -9.97 -28.52
N ILE A 2 -3.34 -11.24 -28.31
CA ILE A 2 -4.09 -12.12 -27.38
C ILE A 2 -3.41 -12.00 -26.02
N THR A 3 -4.18 -11.74 -24.96
CA THR A 3 -3.65 -11.57 -23.61
C THR A 3 -3.46 -12.91 -22.90
N PHE A 4 -2.64 -12.95 -21.85
CA PHE A 4 -2.46 -14.16 -21.03
C PHE A 4 -3.78 -14.65 -20.43
N LEU A 5 -4.65 -13.74 -19.99
CA LEU A 5 -5.94 -14.09 -19.43
C LEU A 5 -6.87 -14.72 -20.50
N GLU A 6 -6.86 -14.19 -21.73
CA GLU A 6 -7.63 -14.78 -22.85
C GLU A 6 -7.10 -16.15 -23.24
N GLU A 7 -5.78 -16.30 -23.38
CA GLU A 7 -5.15 -17.60 -23.71
C GLU A 7 -5.46 -18.64 -22.63
N THR A 8 -5.36 -18.27 -21.36
CA THR A 8 -5.65 -19.16 -20.23
C THR A 8 -7.12 -19.54 -20.19
N LEU A 9 -8.02 -18.56 -20.40
CA LEU A 9 -9.46 -18.80 -20.43
C LEU A 9 -9.85 -19.76 -21.58
N ASN A 10 -9.25 -19.62 -22.77
CA ASN A 10 -9.51 -20.50 -23.90
C ASN A 10 -9.07 -21.94 -23.58
N LYS A 11 -7.91 -22.13 -22.97
CA LYS A 11 -7.47 -23.45 -22.50
C LYS A 11 -8.40 -24.07 -21.46
N ILE A 12 -8.86 -23.28 -20.49
CA ILE A 12 -9.82 -23.75 -19.50
C ILE A 12 -11.13 -24.21 -20.17
N LYS A 13 -11.59 -23.49 -21.19
CA LYS A 13 -12.81 -23.86 -21.95
C LYS A 13 -12.61 -25.14 -22.78
N GLU A 14 -11.42 -25.39 -23.30
CA GLU A 14 -11.10 -26.64 -24.02
C GLU A 14 -11.10 -27.86 -23.08
N GLU A 15 -10.60 -27.67 -21.85
CA GLU A 15 -10.49 -28.74 -20.85
C GLU A 15 -11.78 -28.97 -20.05
N THR A 16 -12.67 -27.97 -19.96
CA THR A 16 -13.85 -28.01 -19.09
C THR A 16 -15.12 -27.62 -19.84
N SER A 17 -16.08 -28.53 -19.90
CA SER A 17 -17.36 -28.32 -20.60
C SER A 17 -18.28 -27.31 -19.90
N ASP A 18 -18.20 -27.19 -18.58
CA ASP A 18 -19.05 -26.31 -17.76
C ASP A 18 -18.19 -25.47 -16.80
N ILE A 19 -17.83 -24.25 -17.23
CA ILE A 19 -17.02 -23.33 -16.46
C ILE A 19 -17.73 -22.76 -15.22
N SER A 20 -19.06 -22.84 -15.15
CA SER A 20 -19.85 -22.30 -14.02
C SER A 20 -19.55 -23.01 -12.69
N LYS A 21 -19.02 -24.23 -12.76
CA LYS A 21 -18.64 -25.03 -11.60
C LYS A 21 -17.25 -24.72 -11.06
N LEU A 22 -16.46 -23.91 -11.76
CA LEU A 22 -15.09 -23.60 -11.39
C LEU A 22 -15.01 -22.50 -10.31
N ILE A 23 -13.98 -22.58 -9.51
CA ILE A 23 -13.50 -21.49 -8.66
C ILE A 23 -12.17 -21.03 -9.23
N ILE A 24 -12.13 -19.80 -9.76
CA ILE A 24 -10.92 -19.21 -10.37
C ILE A 24 -10.31 -18.22 -9.39
N ILE A 25 -9.05 -18.43 -9.04
CA ILE A 25 -8.30 -17.64 -8.08
C ILE A 25 -7.20 -16.88 -8.81
N LEU A 26 -7.16 -15.57 -8.62
CA LEU A 26 -6.18 -14.65 -9.22
C LEU A 26 -5.40 -13.86 -8.15
N PRO A 27 -4.25 -13.27 -8.51
CA PRO A 27 -3.41 -12.54 -7.55
C PRO A 27 -4.03 -11.24 -7.02
N SER A 28 -5.02 -10.66 -7.72
CA SER A 28 -5.62 -9.37 -7.34
C SER A 28 -7.08 -9.28 -7.78
N LYS A 29 -7.87 -8.45 -7.07
CA LYS A 29 -9.26 -8.12 -7.44
C LYS A 29 -9.36 -7.52 -8.85
N ARG A 30 -8.35 -6.75 -9.26
CA ARG A 30 -8.29 -6.16 -10.60
C ARG A 30 -8.20 -7.24 -11.67
N ALA A 31 -7.28 -8.20 -11.51
CA ALA A 31 -7.18 -9.33 -12.43
C ALA A 31 -8.50 -10.11 -12.53
N CYS A 32 -9.21 -10.27 -11.41
CA CYS A 32 -10.56 -10.86 -11.39
C CYS A 32 -11.55 -10.10 -12.29
N GLY A 33 -11.52 -8.76 -12.18
CA GLY A 33 -12.39 -7.92 -13.01
C GLY A 33 -12.06 -7.98 -14.50
N PHE A 34 -10.78 -7.98 -14.89
CA PHE A 34 -10.36 -8.15 -16.28
C PHE A 34 -10.77 -9.51 -16.83
N LEU A 35 -10.57 -10.59 -16.07
CA LEU A 35 -11.03 -11.93 -16.49
C LEU A 35 -12.55 -11.98 -16.68
N LEU A 36 -13.31 -11.36 -15.76
CA LEU A 36 -14.77 -11.27 -15.88
C LEU A 36 -15.19 -10.48 -17.13
N ASN A 37 -14.48 -9.41 -17.44
CA ASN A 37 -14.73 -8.61 -18.65
C ASN A 37 -14.45 -9.40 -19.92
N HIS A 38 -13.37 -10.19 -19.98
CA HIS A 38 -13.08 -11.11 -21.08
C HIS A 38 -14.15 -12.19 -21.21
N LEU A 39 -14.63 -12.73 -20.10
CA LEU A 39 -15.74 -13.70 -20.12
C LEU A 39 -17.01 -13.10 -20.74
N LYS A 40 -17.38 -11.87 -20.37
CA LYS A 40 -18.54 -11.17 -20.93
C LYS A 40 -18.41 -10.93 -22.44
N SER A 41 -17.23 -10.51 -22.89
CA SER A 41 -17.01 -10.20 -24.32
C SER A 41 -16.89 -11.45 -25.20
N SER A 42 -16.56 -12.61 -24.63
CA SER A 42 -16.35 -13.86 -25.36
C SER A 42 -17.60 -14.72 -25.51
N HIS A 43 -18.74 -14.35 -24.95
CA HIS A 43 -19.99 -15.11 -25.00
C HIS A 43 -21.15 -14.24 -25.51
N ASN A 44 -21.83 -14.71 -26.54
CA ASN A 44 -23.06 -14.09 -27.07
C ASN A 44 -24.32 -14.58 -26.34
N GLU A 45 -24.22 -15.65 -25.55
CA GLU A 45 -25.32 -16.25 -24.82
C GLU A 45 -25.18 -16.04 -23.31
N THR A 46 -26.29 -16.09 -22.60
CA THR A 46 -26.30 -15.99 -21.13
C THR A 46 -25.74 -17.28 -20.53
N ILE A 47 -24.64 -17.18 -19.81
CA ILE A 47 -24.03 -18.28 -19.08
C ILE A 47 -23.91 -17.95 -17.58
N PHE A 48 -23.91 -18.99 -16.74
CA PHE A 48 -23.55 -18.82 -15.35
C PHE A 48 -22.03 -18.60 -15.23
N SER A 49 -21.64 -17.52 -14.55
CA SER A 49 -20.24 -17.21 -14.32
C SER A 49 -19.59 -18.19 -13.32
N PRO A 50 -18.34 -18.60 -13.53
CA PRO A 50 -17.57 -19.23 -12.48
C PRO A 50 -17.42 -18.27 -11.29
N LYS A 51 -17.11 -18.82 -10.11
CA LYS A 51 -16.70 -17.98 -8.98
C LYS A 51 -15.27 -17.47 -9.23
N ILE A 52 -15.12 -16.15 -9.39
CA ILE A 52 -13.81 -15.49 -9.61
C ILE A 52 -13.49 -14.65 -8.39
N ILE A 53 -12.39 -14.96 -7.71
CA ILE A 53 -11.98 -14.29 -6.46
C ILE A 53 -10.47 -14.05 -6.43
N SER A 54 -10.04 -13.08 -5.64
CA SER A 54 -8.63 -12.86 -5.36
C SER A 54 -8.10 -13.88 -4.35
N ILE A 55 -6.77 -14.09 -4.34
CA ILE A 55 -6.13 -14.99 -3.37
C ILE A 55 -6.39 -14.54 -1.93
N GLU A 56 -6.45 -13.25 -1.67
CA GLU A 56 -6.72 -12.72 -0.34
C GLU A 56 -8.15 -13.06 0.13
N GLU A 57 -9.15 -12.89 -0.75
CA GLU A 57 -10.53 -13.30 -0.47
C GLU A 57 -10.65 -14.81 -0.27
N PHE A 58 -9.93 -15.59 -1.08
CA PHE A 58 -9.89 -17.03 -0.96
C PHE A 58 -9.31 -17.49 0.39
N ILE A 59 -8.21 -16.88 0.83
CA ILE A 59 -7.58 -17.18 2.12
C ILE A 59 -8.48 -16.78 3.29
N GLN A 60 -9.19 -15.65 3.21
CA GLN A 60 -10.18 -15.27 4.21
C GLN A 60 -11.34 -16.27 4.28
N GLU A 61 -11.79 -16.80 3.14
CA GLU A 61 -12.81 -17.87 3.13
C GLU A 61 -12.31 -19.17 3.78
N ILE A 62 -11.05 -19.54 3.59
CA ILE A 62 -10.47 -20.75 4.20
C ILE A 62 -10.34 -20.58 5.71
N SER A 63 -9.79 -19.45 6.15
CA SER A 63 -9.54 -19.17 7.57
C SER A 63 -10.81 -18.85 8.35
N GLY A 64 -11.85 -18.31 7.69
CA GLY A 64 -13.02 -17.76 8.35
C GLY A 64 -12.77 -16.48 9.13
N LEU A 65 -11.63 -15.82 8.94
CA LEU A 65 -11.21 -14.62 9.63
C LEU A 65 -11.28 -13.39 8.72
N GLU A 66 -11.60 -12.24 9.32
CA GLU A 66 -11.51 -10.94 8.66
C GLU A 66 -10.15 -10.29 8.91
N ILE A 67 -9.58 -9.64 7.88
CA ILE A 67 -8.36 -8.87 8.04
C ILE A 67 -8.69 -7.55 8.73
N ILE A 68 -8.10 -7.33 9.91
CA ILE A 68 -8.25 -6.11 10.70
C ILE A 68 -7.56 -4.92 10.00
N ASP A 69 -8.18 -3.74 10.09
CA ASP A 69 -7.56 -2.50 9.63
C ASP A 69 -6.27 -2.17 10.42
N ASN A 70 -5.27 -1.61 9.74
CA ASN A 70 -3.96 -1.33 10.33
C ASN A 70 -4.02 -0.37 11.53
N SER A 71 -4.95 0.59 11.51
CA SER A 71 -5.13 1.52 12.63
C SER A 71 -5.74 0.81 13.85
N ASP A 72 -6.78 0.00 13.64
CA ASP A 72 -7.37 -0.82 14.71
C ASP A 72 -6.33 -1.82 15.26
N LEU A 73 -5.53 -2.45 14.37
CA LEU A 73 -4.45 -3.36 14.76
C LEU A 73 -3.42 -2.68 15.67
N LEU A 74 -3.01 -1.45 15.34
CA LEU A 74 -2.05 -0.69 16.16
C LEU A 74 -2.58 -0.48 17.58
N PHE A 75 -3.86 -0.15 17.73
CA PHE A 75 -4.47 0.05 19.06
C PHE A 75 -4.69 -1.26 19.81
N GLU A 76 -5.14 -2.33 19.13
CA GLU A 76 -5.26 -3.65 19.74
C GLU A 76 -3.89 -4.17 20.20
N SER A 77 -2.86 -3.97 19.40
CA SER A 77 -1.50 -4.34 19.77
C SER A 77 -0.98 -3.52 20.95
N TYR A 78 -1.30 -2.22 21.03
CA TYR A 78 -0.95 -1.41 22.20
C TYR A 78 -1.65 -1.89 23.47
N LYS A 79 -2.92 -2.29 23.38
CA LYS A 79 -3.64 -2.89 24.49
C LYS A 79 -2.97 -4.18 24.98
N ALA A 80 -2.57 -5.06 24.08
CA ALA A 80 -1.83 -6.27 24.42
C ALA A 80 -0.45 -5.94 25.03
N TYR A 81 0.27 -4.96 24.46
CA TYR A 81 1.53 -4.46 25.00
C TYR A 81 1.41 -3.99 26.45
N LEU A 82 0.38 -3.21 26.78
CA LEU A 82 0.11 -2.72 28.13
C LEU A 82 -0.19 -3.83 29.15
N GLN A 83 -0.62 -5.01 28.71
CA GLN A 83 -0.86 -6.15 29.60
C GLN A 83 0.42 -6.95 29.88
N VAL A 84 1.34 -7.01 28.92
CA VAL A 84 2.55 -7.84 29.00
C VAL A 84 3.72 -7.10 29.65
N VAL A 85 3.84 -5.78 29.39
CA VAL A 85 4.96 -4.99 29.87
C VAL A 85 4.68 -4.43 31.27
N PRO A 86 5.64 -4.49 32.22
CA PRO A 86 5.50 -3.93 33.56
C PRO A 86 5.21 -2.41 33.54
N ASN A 87 4.41 -1.92 34.50
CA ASN A 87 3.93 -0.52 34.53
C ASN A 87 5.03 0.54 34.48
N GLN A 88 6.21 0.26 35.04
CA GLN A 88 7.34 1.19 35.08
C GLN A 88 8.09 1.28 33.73
N GLU A 89 7.85 0.35 32.81
CA GLU A 89 8.57 0.20 31.54
C GLU A 89 7.67 0.49 30.33
N LYS A 90 6.41 0.88 30.56
CA LYS A 90 5.43 1.12 29.49
C LYS A 90 5.72 2.40 28.74
N ASP A 91 5.89 2.28 27.44
CA ASP A 91 5.92 3.43 26.54
C ASP A 91 4.54 4.11 26.48
N SER A 92 4.55 5.42 26.29
CA SER A 92 3.33 6.12 25.86
C SER A 92 2.95 5.67 24.45
N PHE A 93 1.68 5.85 24.08
CA PHE A 93 1.21 5.46 22.74
C PHE A 93 2.02 6.11 21.61
N GLU A 94 2.44 7.35 21.79
CA GLU A 94 3.25 8.11 20.82
C GLU A 94 4.62 7.46 20.59
N VAL A 95 5.27 6.98 21.65
CA VAL A 95 6.56 6.27 21.54
C VAL A 95 6.33 4.88 20.96
N TYR A 96 5.36 4.14 21.49
CA TYR A 96 4.99 2.80 21.01
C TYR A 96 4.74 2.77 19.50
N SER A 97 3.94 3.69 18.99
CA SER A 97 3.56 3.73 17.57
C SER A 97 4.74 3.97 16.61
N THR A 98 5.87 4.50 17.08
CA THR A 98 7.05 4.73 16.22
C THR A 98 7.73 3.44 15.79
N TRP A 99 7.65 2.39 16.61
CA TRP A 99 8.30 1.10 16.33
C TRP A 99 7.32 -0.06 16.12
N ALA A 100 6.11 0.04 16.65
CA ALA A 100 5.14 -1.05 16.64
C ALA A 100 4.76 -1.52 15.23
N ASN A 101 4.59 -0.61 14.28
CA ASN A 101 4.28 -0.95 12.89
C ASN A 101 5.36 -1.85 12.26
N THR A 102 6.63 -1.61 12.57
CA THR A 102 7.74 -2.46 12.11
C THR A 102 7.63 -3.86 12.71
N LEU A 103 7.33 -3.97 14.00
CA LEU A 103 7.18 -5.26 14.67
C LEU A 103 5.95 -6.04 14.17
N LEU A 104 4.83 -5.36 13.95
CA LEU A 104 3.62 -5.97 13.41
C LEU A 104 3.82 -6.49 11.98
N ASN A 105 4.61 -5.77 11.17
CA ASN A 105 5.01 -6.26 9.85
C ASN A 105 5.91 -7.50 9.95
N ASP A 106 6.84 -7.54 10.92
CA ASP A 106 7.68 -8.70 11.17
C ASP A 106 6.84 -9.90 11.64
N PHE A 107 5.86 -9.70 12.51
CA PHE A 107 4.92 -10.76 12.89
C PHE A 107 4.13 -11.29 11.70
N SER A 108 3.65 -10.38 10.84
CA SER A 108 2.95 -10.76 9.62
C SER A 108 3.84 -11.55 8.65
N GLU A 109 5.13 -11.21 8.53
CA GLU A 109 6.09 -11.94 7.72
C GLU A 109 6.36 -13.35 8.29
N ILE A 110 6.56 -13.47 9.61
CA ILE A 110 6.74 -14.74 10.33
C ILE A 110 5.54 -15.67 10.09
N ASP A 111 4.32 -15.14 10.20
CA ASP A 111 3.09 -15.92 10.07
C ASP A 111 2.83 -16.37 8.65
N ARG A 112 2.98 -15.48 7.66
CA ARG A 112 2.82 -15.85 6.24
C ARG A 112 3.81 -16.91 5.78
N HIS A 113 5.00 -16.92 6.39
CA HIS A 113 6.02 -17.93 6.09
C HIS A 113 5.97 -19.15 7.02
N LEU A 114 4.96 -19.26 7.90
CA LEU A 114 4.73 -20.38 8.81
C LEU A 114 5.94 -20.70 9.69
N VAL A 115 6.69 -19.68 10.09
CA VAL A 115 7.86 -19.86 10.96
C VAL A 115 7.41 -20.40 12.32
N PRO A 116 8.10 -21.40 12.90
CA PRO A 116 7.83 -21.88 14.24
C PRO A 116 8.14 -20.81 15.28
N THR A 117 7.10 -20.14 15.80
CA THR A 117 7.23 -18.90 16.60
C THR A 117 8.00 -19.10 17.90
N SER A 118 7.79 -20.23 18.59
CA SER A 118 8.49 -20.51 19.88
C SER A 118 10.02 -20.61 19.71
N SER A 119 10.49 -21.37 18.73
CA SER A 119 11.93 -21.51 18.45
C SER A 119 12.52 -20.20 17.91
N PHE A 120 11.78 -19.51 17.06
CA PHE A 120 12.20 -18.24 16.46
C PHE A 120 12.43 -17.15 17.51
N PHE A 121 11.45 -16.89 18.38
CA PHE A 121 11.58 -15.86 19.41
C PHE A 121 12.64 -16.18 20.45
N ASN A 122 12.78 -17.47 20.82
CA ASN A 122 13.86 -17.89 21.71
C ASN A 122 15.24 -17.65 21.08
N TYR A 123 15.39 -17.88 19.78
CA TYR A 123 16.66 -17.67 19.10
C TYR A 123 16.94 -16.17 18.91
N LEU A 124 15.93 -15.38 18.55
CA LEU A 124 16.03 -13.91 18.43
C LEU A 124 16.46 -13.28 19.77
N SER A 125 15.86 -13.71 20.88
CA SER A 125 16.22 -13.25 22.22
C SER A 125 17.68 -13.59 22.55
N LYS A 126 18.15 -14.81 22.24
CA LYS A 126 19.55 -15.21 22.45
C LYS A 126 20.55 -14.38 21.65
N ILE A 127 20.27 -14.10 20.36
CA ILE A 127 21.13 -13.25 19.53
C ILE A 127 21.20 -11.83 20.10
N LYS A 128 20.07 -11.26 20.52
CA LYS A 128 20.05 -9.93 21.12
C LYS A 128 20.83 -9.89 22.44
N ASN A 129 20.75 -10.94 23.25
CA ASN A 129 21.56 -11.07 24.45
C ASN A 129 23.06 -11.13 24.13
N ILE A 130 23.49 -11.90 23.10
CA ILE A 130 24.90 -12.03 22.71
C ILE A 130 25.47 -10.72 22.19
N ASN A 131 24.72 -9.94 21.42
CA ASN A 131 25.15 -8.65 20.88
C ASN A 131 25.46 -7.59 21.96
N TYR A 132 24.96 -7.79 23.18
CA TYR A 132 25.23 -6.92 24.35
C TYR A 132 26.13 -7.59 25.39
N TRP A 133 26.78 -8.70 25.05
CA TRP A 133 27.74 -9.35 25.92
C TRP A 133 29.07 -8.57 25.92
N ASP A 134 29.11 -7.50 26.70
CA ASP A 134 30.36 -6.82 27.01
C ASP A 134 30.98 -7.49 28.23
N THR A 135 32.20 -8.02 28.07
CA THR A 135 32.90 -8.84 29.07
C THR A 135 33.45 -8.02 30.22
N GLN A 136 33.28 -6.68 30.23
CA GLN A 136 33.96 -5.81 31.21
C GLN A 136 33.05 -4.94 32.09
N ASN A 137 31.74 -4.80 31.76
CA ASN A 137 30.83 -3.96 32.55
C ASN A 137 29.46 -4.59 32.75
N GLU A 138 28.84 -4.36 33.92
CA GLU A 138 27.42 -4.70 34.10
C GLU A 138 26.55 -3.93 33.07
N PRO A 139 25.56 -4.61 32.43
CA PRO A 139 24.69 -3.95 31.46
C PRO A 139 23.96 -2.76 32.10
N THR A 140 23.97 -1.62 31.43
CA THR A 140 23.24 -0.42 31.86
C THR A 140 21.74 -0.73 31.98
N GLU A 141 20.99 0.06 32.76
CA GLU A 141 19.53 -0.12 32.87
C GLU A 141 18.82 -0.07 31.52
N LEU A 142 19.29 0.77 30.59
CA LEU A 142 18.78 0.84 29.24
C LEU A 142 18.92 -0.49 28.49
N ILE A 143 20.08 -1.13 28.59
CA ILE A 143 20.33 -2.45 27.99
C ILE A 143 19.47 -3.53 28.65
N LYS A 144 19.35 -3.50 29.99
CA LYS A 144 18.49 -4.46 30.73
C LYS A 144 17.03 -4.34 30.27
N ASN A 145 16.51 -3.14 30.12
CA ASN A 145 15.14 -2.90 29.66
C ASN A 145 14.92 -3.31 28.20
N TYR A 146 15.89 -3.06 27.32
CA TYR A 146 15.90 -3.52 25.95
C TYR A 146 15.82 -5.06 25.87
N LEU A 147 16.63 -5.77 26.65
CA LEU A 147 16.64 -7.24 26.67
C LEU A 147 15.34 -7.82 27.26
N LYS A 148 14.77 -7.18 28.28
CA LYS A 148 13.47 -7.58 28.85
C LYS A 148 12.37 -7.50 27.81
N PHE A 149 12.34 -6.43 27.00
CA PHE A 149 11.37 -6.30 25.89
C PHE A 149 11.46 -7.48 24.94
N TRP A 150 12.67 -7.85 24.49
CA TRP A 150 12.86 -8.99 23.59
C TRP A 150 12.42 -10.32 24.21
N ASN A 151 12.64 -10.50 25.51
CA ASN A 151 12.17 -11.67 26.25
C ASN A 151 10.64 -11.71 26.41
N SER A 152 9.96 -10.58 26.37
CA SER A 152 8.51 -10.50 26.46
C SER A 152 7.77 -10.68 25.13
N LEU A 153 8.49 -10.64 23.99
CA LEU A 153 7.89 -10.77 22.66
C LEU A 153 7.05 -12.02 22.45
N PRO A 154 7.44 -13.23 22.90
CA PRO A 154 6.58 -14.41 22.75
C PRO A 154 5.24 -14.24 23.43
N SER A 155 5.23 -13.68 24.64
CA SER A 155 4.00 -13.43 25.40
C SER A 155 3.13 -12.37 24.73
N PHE A 156 3.75 -11.30 24.22
CA PHE A 156 3.05 -10.25 23.48
C PHE A 156 2.42 -10.79 22.18
N TYR A 157 3.19 -11.52 21.37
CA TYR A 157 2.70 -12.15 20.14
C TYR A 157 1.51 -13.09 20.43
N ASN A 158 1.65 -14.00 21.41
CA ASN A 158 0.59 -14.95 21.73
C ASN A 158 -0.66 -14.27 22.27
N LEU A 159 -0.53 -13.26 23.13
CA LEU A 159 -1.67 -12.51 23.64
C LEU A 159 -2.40 -11.76 22.50
N LEU A 160 -1.67 -11.05 21.65
CA LEU A 160 -2.25 -10.34 20.51
C LEU A 160 -2.97 -11.32 19.56
N LYS A 161 -2.33 -12.45 19.22
CA LYS A 161 -2.96 -13.48 18.39
C LYS A 161 -4.25 -13.98 19.01
N THR A 162 -4.23 -14.34 20.28
CA THR A 162 -5.41 -14.86 21.00
C THR A 162 -6.55 -13.84 21.02
N GLU A 163 -6.27 -12.58 21.36
CA GLU A 163 -7.28 -11.51 21.42
C GLU A 163 -7.92 -11.24 20.04
N LEU A 164 -7.13 -11.28 18.95
CA LEU A 164 -7.64 -11.11 17.60
C LEU A 164 -8.50 -12.28 17.15
N LEU A 165 -8.05 -13.53 17.40
CA LEU A 165 -8.80 -14.73 17.05
C LEU A 165 -10.15 -14.80 17.79
N HIS A 166 -10.22 -14.38 19.05
CA HIS A 166 -11.49 -14.28 19.80
C HIS A 166 -12.50 -13.32 19.14
N LYS A 167 -12.03 -12.35 18.37
CA LYS A 167 -12.86 -11.40 17.60
C LYS A 167 -13.16 -11.87 16.18
N ASN A 168 -12.75 -13.07 15.78
CA ASN A 168 -12.74 -13.56 14.41
C ASN A 168 -11.98 -12.63 13.45
N GLN A 169 -10.91 -12.01 13.94
CA GLN A 169 -10.06 -11.09 13.19
C GLN A 169 -8.60 -11.54 13.24
N GLY A 170 -7.81 -11.04 12.28
CA GLY A 170 -6.37 -11.23 12.27
C GLY A 170 -5.70 -10.18 11.38
N TYR A 171 -4.43 -9.86 11.64
CA TYR A 171 -3.62 -9.22 10.60
C TYR A 171 -3.32 -10.24 9.50
N GLN A 172 -2.92 -9.77 8.34
CA GLN A 172 -2.76 -10.61 7.14
C GLN A 172 -2.00 -11.92 7.43
N GLY A 173 -0.88 -11.85 8.18
CA GLY A 173 -0.09 -13.05 8.50
C GLY A 173 -0.87 -14.11 9.29
N ILE A 174 -1.59 -13.72 10.34
CA ILE A 174 -2.43 -14.66 11.12
C ILE A 174 -3.47 -15.33 10.22
N VAL A 175 -4.17 -14.54 9.40
CA VAL A 175 -5.22 -15.05 8.49
C VAL A 175 -4.63 -16.08 7.52
N TYR A 176 -3.42 -15.84 7.01
CA TYR A 176 -2.71 -16.77 6.13
C TYR A 176 -2.25 -18.04 6.85
N ARG A 177 -1.71 -17.91 8.08
CA ARG A 177 -1.32 -19.05 8.90
C ARG A 177 -2.51 -19.93 9.25
N GLU A 178 -3.59 -19.35 9.76
CA GLU A 178 -4.81 -20.09 10.12
C GLU A 178 -5.44 -20.76 8.90
N ALA A 179 -5.41 -20.13 7.71
CA ALA A 179 -5.87 -20.74 6.48
C ALA A 179 -5.03 -21.98 6.11
N ALA A 180 -3.70 -21.90 6.22
CA ALA A 180 -2.82 -23.03 5.91
C ALA A 180 -2.95 -24.17 6.93
N GLU A 181 -3.11 -23.83 8.23
CA GLU A 181 -3.26 -24.82 9.31
C GLU A 181 -4.65 -25.50 9.29
N ASN A 182 -5.68 -24.86 8.74
CA ASN A 182 -7.07 -25.36 8.69
C ASN A 182 -7.53 -25.79 7.29
N ILE A 183 -6.65 -25.94 6.33
CA ILE A 183 -6.99 -26.25 4.93
C ILE A 183 -7.79 -27.54 4.76
N GLU A 184 -7.45 -28.58 5.53
CA GLU A 184 -8.16 -29.87 5.50
C GLU A 184 -9.63 -29.73 5.88
N HIS A 185 -9.92 -28.93 6.93
CA HIS A 185 -11.28 -28.66 7.35
C HIS A 185 -12.10 -27.96 6.25
N TYR A 186 -11.49 -27.01 5.54
CA TYR A 186 -12.13 -26.37 4.40
C TYR A 186 -12.44 -27.36 3.28
N LYS A 187 -11.49 -28.23 2.92
CA LYS A 187 -11.67 -29.27 1.87
C LYS A 187 -12.78 -30.26 2.21
N LEU A 188 -12.90 -30.65 3.48
CA LEU A 188 -13.92 -31.59 3.94
C LEU A 188 -15.35 -30.98 3.92
N ASN A 189 -15.47 -29.70 4.17
CA ASN A 189 -16.75 -29.02 4.33
C ASN A 189 -17.28 -28.33 3.05
N LYS A 190 -16.43 -28.12 2.06
CA LYS A 190 -16.83 -27.49 0.79
C LYS A 190 -16.76 -28.45 -0.39
N THR A 191 -17.80 -28.39 -1.19
CA THR A 191 -18.05 -29.22 -2.37
C THR A 191 -16.83 -29.38 -3.28
N ASN A 192 -16.72 -30.55 -3.97
CA ASN A 192 -15.74 -30.95 -4.98
C ASN A 192 -15.73 -30.04 -6.24
N LYS A 193 -15.64 -28.71 -6.05
CA LYS A 193 -15.50 -27.78 -7.18
C LYS A 193 -14.04 -27.65 -7.55
N PRO A 194 -13.67 -27.79 -8.83
CA PRO A 194 -12.29 -27.60 -9.26
C PRO A 194 -11.81 -26.17 -9.02
N HIS A 195 -10.58 -26.03 -8.52
CA HIS A 195 -9.92 -24.76 -8.27
C HIS A 195 -8.89 -24.49 -9.37
N ILE A 196 -8.91 -23.30 -9.93
CA ILE A 196 -7.99 -22.89 -10.99
C ILE A 196 -7.21 -21.67 -10.52
N PHE A 197 -5.90 -21.81 -10.38
CA PHE A 197 -5.00 -20.74 -9.99
C PHE A 197 -4.35 -20.13 -11.22
N ILE A 198 -4.39 -18.79 -11.37
CA ILE A 198 -3.93 -18.12 -12.59
C ILE A 198 -2.96 -16.99 -12.27
N GLY A 199 -1.78 -16.99 -12.88
CA GLY A 199 -0.87 -15.85 -12.95
C GLY A 199 -0.14 -15.50 -11.64
N PHE A 200 0.14 -16.49 -10.81
CA PHE A 200 0.94 -16.33 -9.61
C PHE A 200 2.44 -16.28 -9.92
N ASN A 201 3.22 -15.70 -9.00
CA ASN A 201 4.69 -15.69 -9.06
C ASN A 201 5.31 -15.96 -7.70
N ALA A 202 5.62 -14.93 -6.93
CA ALA A 202 6.18 -15.08 -5.58
C ALA A 202 5.08 -15.45 -4.58
N LEU A 203 5.11 -16.66 -4.10
CA LEU A 203 4.17 -17.18 -3.11
C LEU A 203 4.87 -17.25 -1.74
N ASN A 204 4.20 -16.82 -0.70
CA ASN A 204 4.64 -17.11 0.67
C ASN A 204 4.40 -18.60 1.01
N ASN A 205 4.94 -19.07 2.13
CA ASN A 205 4.86 -20.49 2.47
C ASN A 205 3.42 -20.97 2.73
N ALA A 206 2.56 -20.11 3.30
CA ALA A 206 1.16 -20.45 3.52
C ALA A 206 0.43 -20.65 2.19
N GLU A 207 0.60 -19.73 1.22
CA GLU A 207 0.05 -19.87 -0.13
C GLU A 207 0.57 -21.12 -0.83
N GLN A 208 1.87 -21.43 -0.71
CA GLN A 208 2.44 -22.62 -1.31
C GLN A 208 1.81 -23.91 -0.76
N ILE A 209 1.61 -24.02 0.55
CA ILE A 209 0.95 -25.17 1.16
C ILE A 209 -0.49 -25.27 0.68
N ILE A 210 -1.25 -24.17 0.75
CA ILE A 210 -2.65 -24.15 0.33
C ILE A 210 -2.78 -24.61 -1.15
N ILE A 211 -1.99 -24.03 -2.06
CA ILE A 211 -2.06 -24.37 -3.47
C ILE A 211 -1.68 -25.84 -3.71
N GLN A 212 -0.62 -26.35 -3.08
CA GLN A 212 -0.20 -27.74 -3.22
C GLN A 212 -1.27 -28.71 -2.74
N GLU A 213 -1.94 -28.44 -1.61
CA GLU A 213 -3.05 -29.25 -1.10
C GLU A 213 -4.23 -29.35 -2.11
N PHE A 214 -4.52 -28.24 -2.80
CA PHE A 214 -5.54 -28.26 -3.87
C PHE A 214 -5.07 -28.97 -5.13
N LEU A 215 -3.77 -28.89 -5.48
CA LEU A 215 -3.21 -29.56 -6.64
C LEU A 215 -3.20 -31.11 -6.52
N GLU A 216 -3.40 -31.67 -5.33
CA GLU A 216 -3.64 -33.10 -5.15
C GLU A 216 -4.96 -33.55 -5.77
N ASP A 217 -5.91 -32.65 -5.94
CA ASP A 217 -7.20 -32.92 -6.59
C ASP A 217 -7.02 -32.94 -8.12
N LYS A 218 -7.46 -34.02 -8.79
CA LYS A 218 -7.23 -34.27 -10.23
C LYS A 218 -7.71 -33.16 -11.16
N HIS A 219 -8.67 -32.36 -10.74
CA HIS A 219 -9.28 -31.31 -11.55
C HIS A 219 -8.76 -29.91 -11.25
N THR A 220 -7.88 -29.74 -10.27
CA THR A 220 -7.23 -28.47 -9.96
C THR A 220 -6.05 -28.23 -10.89
N ARG A 221 -5.88 -26.99 -11.33
CA ARG A 221 -4.80 -26.55 -12.23
C ARG A 221 -4.19 -25.23 -11.74
N ILE A 222 -2.93 -25.02 -12.11
CA ILE A 222 -2.25 -23.73 -11.96
C ILE A 222 -1.61 -23.33 -13.29
N TYR A 223 -1.90 -22.11 -13.73
CA TYR A 223 -1.36 -21.50 -14.95
C TYR A 223 -0.38 -20.39 -14.56
N TRP A 224 0.90 -20.59 -14.87
CA TRP A 224 1.97 -19.64 -14.62
C TRP A 224 2.10 -18.66 -15.79
N ASP A 225 2.23 -17.35 -15.51
CA ASP A 225 2.51 -16.35 -16.54
C ASP A 225 4.03 -16.18 -16.67
N ILE A 226 4.67 -17.11 -17.34
CA ILE A 226 6.11 -17.13 -17.60
C ILE A 226 6.38 -17.38 -19.07
N ASP A 227 7.43 -16.77 -19.61
CA ASP A 227 7.90 -16.99 -20.98
C ASP A 227 9.06 -17.99 -21.02
N GLN A 228 9.10 -18.79 -22.10
CA GLN A 228 10.11 -19.82 -22.32
C GLN A 228 11.54 -19.27 -22.23
N TYR A 229 11.78 -18.08 -22.79
CA TYR A 229 13.07 -17.41 -22.73
C TYR A 229 13.61 -17.26 -21.30
N PHE A 230 12.77 -16.81 -20.36
CA PHE A 230 13.14 -16.65 -18.97
C PHE A 230 13.13 -17.97 -18.20
N TYR A 231 12.27 -18.88 -18.57
CA TYR A 231 12.21 -20.21 -17.94
C TYR A 231 13.48 -21.01 -18.20
N ASP A 232 13.99 -21.01 -19.43
CA ASP A 232 15.20 -21.75 -19.83
C ASP A 232 16.47 -21.10 -19.26
N SER A 233 16.45 -19.82 -18.98
CA SER A 233 17.60 -19.12 -18.39
C SER A 233 17.76 -19.51 -16.91
N LYS A 234 18.87 -20.18 -16.59
CA LYS A 234 19.19 -20.60 -15.21
C LYS A 234 19.58 -19.43 -14.28
N ILE A 235 19.95 -18.31 -14.84
CA ILE A 235 20.51 -17.15 -14.10
C ILE A 235 19.55 -15.99 -14.00
N HIS A 236 18.57 -15.87 -14.91
CA HIS A 236 17.66 -14.73 -14.92
C HIS A 236 16.63 -14.81 -13.78
N ASN A 237 16.49 -13.70 -13.03
CA ASN A 237 15.65 -13.67 -11.83
C ASN A 237 14.14 -13.60 -12.11
N SER A 238 13.72 -13.30 -13.35
CA SER A 238 12.30 -13.24 -13.70
C SER A 238 11.52 -14.54 -13.44
N SER A 239 12.15 -15.70 -13.61
CA SER A 239 11.54 -17.00 -13.36
C SER A 239 12.03 -17.68 -12.08
N TYR A 240 12.71 -16.93 -11.19
CA TYR A 240 13.32 -17.46 -9.97
C TYR A 240 12.36 -18.32 -9.14
N PHE A 241 11.20 -17.80 -8.79
CA PHE A 241 10.23 -18.52 -7.97
C PHE A 241 9.58 -19.69 -8.70
N ILE A 242 9.13 -19.47 -9.94
CA ILE A 242 8.45 -20.51 -10.73
C ILE A 242 9.37 -21.70 -10.97
N ARG A 243 10.65 -21.47 -11.32
CA ARG A 243 11.63 -22.57 -11.43
C ARG A 243 11.77 -23.36 -10.12
N GLN A 244 11.75 -22.69 -8.96
CA GLN A 244 11.79 -23.38 -7.68
C GLN A 244 10.55 -24.24 -7.45
N TYR A 245 9.35 -23.73 -7.75
CA TYR A 245 8.12 -24.50 -7.58
C TYR A 245 8.09 -25.71 -8.50
N LEU A 246 8.41 -25.54 -9.79
CA LEU A 246 8.45 -26.64 -10.75
C LEU A 246 9.49 -27.71 -10.41
N SER A 247 10.57 -27.34 -9.74
CA SER A 247 11.60 -28.30 -9.30
C SER A 247 11.31 -28.97 -7.95
N ARG A 248 10.57 -28.33 -7.04
CA ARG A 248 10.43 -28.77 -5.65
C ARG A 248 9.07 -29.38 -5.32
N TRP A 249 7.98 -28.93 -5.98
CA TRP A 249 6.65 -29.41 -5.66
C TRP A 249 6.44 -30.84 -6.13
N ASN A 250 5.86 -31.66 -5.27
CA ASN A 250 5.59 -33.07 -5.58
C ASN A 250 4.71 -33.24 -6.79
N PHE A 251 3.77 -32.32 -6.99
CA PHE A 251 2.88 -32.29 -8.17
C PHE A 251 3.66 -32.35 -9.50
N TYR A 252 4.78 -31.62 -9.60
CA TYR A 252 5.58 -31.54 -10.84
C TYR A 252 6.54 -32.73 -11.04
N LYS A 253 6.62 -33.67 -10.11
CA LYS A 253 7.35 -34.93 -10.36
C LYS A 253 6.67 -35.82 -11.41
N THR A 254 5.35 -35.69 -11.53
CA THR A 254 4.51 -36.50 -12.43
C THR A 254 3.74 -35.66 -13.46
N ASN A 255 3.70 -34.35 -13.31
CA ASN A 255 2.96 -33.42 -14.19
C ASN A 255 3.93 -32.37 -14.76
N SER A 256 3.66 -31.91 -15.98
CA SER A 256 4.34 -30.76 -16.56
C SER A 256 3.63 -29.45 -16.19
N ALA A 257 4.30 -28.31 -16.38
CA ALA A 257 3.63 -27.02 -16.31
C ALA A 257 2.52 -26.93 -17.35
N ALA A 258 1.34 -26.46 -16.92
CA ALA A 258 0.16 -26.40 -17.80
C ALA A 258 0.36 -25.42 -18.98
N TYR A 259 1.14 -24.37 -18.77
CA TYR A 259 1.37 -23.34 -19.79
C TYR A 259 2.70 -22.63 -19.59
N ILE A 260 3.45 -22.47 -20.67
CA ILE A 260 4.62 -21.58 -20.77
C ILE A 260 4.48 -20.84 -22.10
N SER A 261 4.50 -19.49 -22.07
CA SER A 261 4.40 -18.66 -23.28
C SER A 261 5.73 -18.58 -24.04
N ASN A 262 5.68 -18.17 -25.29
CA ASN A 262 6.87 -17.91 -26.11
C ASN A 262 6.65 -16.63 -26.94
N ASN A 263 6.40 -15.52 -26.27
CA ASN A 263 6.07 -14.23 -26.87
C ASN A 263 7.17 -13.17 -26.69
N TYR A 264 8.08 -13.37 -25.72
CA TYR A 264 9.07 -12.37 -25.38
C TYR A 264 10.04 -12.06 -26.55
N CYS A 265 10.44 -13.07 -27.30
CA CYS A 265 11.36 -12.92 -28.43
C CYS A 265 10.69 -12.47 -29.74
N SER A 266 9.39 -12.14 -29.73
CA SER A 266 8.73 -11.52 -30.89
C SER A 266 9.31 -10.12 -31.16
N ASP A 267 9.18 -9.64 -32.41
CA ASP A 267 9.64 -8.31 -32.79
C ASP A 267 8.98 -7.23 -31.94
N LYS A 268 9.83 -6.38 -31.35
CA LYS A 268 9.41 -5.27 -30.47
C LYS A 268 10.14 -3.99 -30.83
N LYS A 269 9.42 -2.89 -30.82
CA LYS A 269 10.03 -1.57 -30.84
C LYS A 269 10.28 -1.10 -29.43
N ILE A 270 11.54 -0.92 -29.05
CA ILE A 270 11.93 -0.46 -27.71
C ILE A 270 12.65 0.88 -27.84
N ASP A 271 12.06 1.93 -27.28
CA ASP A 271 12.64 3.26 -27.20
C ASP A 271 13.06 3.55 -25.76
N ILE A 272 14.33 3.92 -25.56
CA ILE A 272 14.87 4.31 -24.24
C ILE A 272 15.11 5.81 -24.26
N ILE A 273 14.43 6.53 -23.36
CA ILE A 273 14.42 7.99 -23.34
C ILE A 273 15.03 8.50 -22.03
N GLU A 274 16.08 9.26 -22.17
CA GLU A 274 16.72 9.99 -21.09
C GLU A 274 16.07 11.36 -20.93
N ALA A 275 15.60 11.67 -19.74
CA ALA A 275 14.97 12.95 -19.41
C ALA A 275 15.72 13.65 -18.28
N GLN A 276 15.88 14.97 -18.32
CA GLN A 276 16.63 15.69 -17.30
C GLN A 276 15.90 15.77 -15.94
N LYS A 277 14.58 15.72 -15.92
CA LYS A 277 13.75 15.81 -14.70
C LYS A 277 12.46 15.04 -14.87
N ASN A 278 11.83 14.74 -13.76
CA ASN A 278 10.53 14.04 -13.73
C ASN A 278 9.45 14.73 -14.57
N ILE A 279 9.39 16.07 -14.55
CA ILE A 279 8.42 16.85 -15.37
C ILE A 279 8.69 16.68 -16.87
N SER A 280 9.93 16.54 -17.29
CA SER A 280 10.26 16.30 -18.70
C SER A 280 9.76 14.93 -19.18
N GLN A 281 9.80 13.92 -18.31
CA GLN A 281 9.23 12.61 -18.61
C GLN A 281 7.73 12.71 -18.90
N VAL A 282 6.96 13.34 -17.99
CA VAL A 282 5.50 13.41 -18.14
C VAL A 282 5.07 14.26 -19.34
N LYS A 283 5.82 15.32 -19.68
CA LYS A 283 5.57 16.10 -20.90
C LYS A 283 5.86 15.29 -22.16
N TYR A 284 6.94 14.50 -22.16
CA TYR A 284 7.25 13.61 -23.27
C TYR A 284 6.18 12.55 -23.45
N ILE A 285 5.66 12.00 -22.37
CA ILE A 285 4.52 11.07 -22.41
C ILE A 285 3.29 11.75 -23.04
N GLY A 286 2.98 12.99 -22.64
CA GLY A 286 1.89 13.78 -23.25
C GLY A 286 2.06 13.96 -24.76
N ASP A 287 3.27 14.27 -25.22
CA ASP A 287 3.58 14.38 -26.64
C ASP A 287 3.44 13.03 -27.38
N LEU A 288 3.88 11.93 -26.78
CA LEU A 288 3.65 10.58 -27.34
C LEU A 288 2.16 10.27 -27.48
N LEU A 289 1.37 10.52 -26.44
CA LEU A 289 -0.07 10.26 -26.43
C LEU A 289 -0.79 11.10 -27.49
N SER A 290 -0.35 12.33 -27.74
CA SER A 290 -0.95 13.20 -28.76
C SER A 290 -0.81 12.67 -30.19
N LYS A 291 0.20 11.81 -30.42
CA LYS A 291 0.50 11.20 -31.72
C LYS A 291 -0.14 9.82 -31.90
N LEU A 292 -0.66 9.21 -30.82
CA LEU A 292 -1.30 7.91 -30.88
C LEU A 292 -2.74 8.04 -31.38
N PRO A 293 -3.18 7.14 -32.29
CA PRO A 293 -4.58 7.09 -32.70
C PRO A 293 -5.47 6.61 -31.55
N ALA A 294 -6.71 7.07 -31.50
CA ALA A 294 -7.67 6.73 -30.42
C ALA A 294 -7.86 5.20 -30.26
N SER A 295 -7.77 4.42 -31.33
CA SER A 295 -7.86 2.95 -31.26
C SER A 295 -6.71 2.30 -30.52
N GLU A 296 -5.54 2.92 -30.45
CA GLU A 296 -4.37 2.40 -29.73
C GLU A 296 -4.32 2.85 -28.27
N LEU A 297 -4.97 3.96 -27.92
CA LEU A 297 -5.07 4.43 -26.53
C LEU A 297 -5.67 3.38 -25.59
N ASN A 298 -6.68 2.64 -26.04
CA ASN A 298 -7.29 1.55 -25.27
C ASN A 298 -6.36 0.33 -25.06
N GLN A 299 -5.27 0.25 -25.82
CA GLN A 299 -4.27 -0.81 -25.72
C GLN A 299 -2.95 -0.30 -25.14
N THR A 300 -2.98 0.90 -24.55
CA THR A 300 -1.81 1.58 -24.01
C THR A 300 -1.88 1.63 -22.49
N ALA A 301 -0.76 1.28 -21.84
CA ALA A 301 -0.58 1.45 -20.41
C ALA A 301 0.62 2.35 -20.10
N ILE A 302 0.42 3.29 -19.18
CA ILE A 302 1.47 4.08 -18.56
C ILE A 302 1.73 3.52 -17.17
N ILE A 303 2.95 3.08 -16.94
CA ILE A 303 3.39 2.50 -15.66
C ILE A 303 4.27 3.54 -14.96
N LEU A 304 3.83 3.98 -13.79
CA LEU A 304 4.57 4.90 -12.95
C LEU A 304 5.34 4.11 -11.89
N ALA A 305 6.67 4.08 -12.02
CA ALA A 305 7.51 3.52 -10.96
C ALA A 305 7.59 4.46 -9.74
N ASP A 306 7.44 5.78 -9.96
CA ASP A 306 7.24 6.80 -8.94
C ASP A 306 5.80 7.34 -9.04
N GLU A 307 4.94 6.99 -8.09
CA GLU A 307 3.53 7.39 -8.03
C GLU A 307 3.32 8.90 -7.87
N ASN A 308 4.33 9.63 -7.39
CA ASN A 308 4.27 11.08 -7.29
C ASN A 308 4.14 11.78 -8.66
N LEU A 309 4.45 11.09 -9.74
CA LEU A 309 4.26 11.60 -11.10
C LEU A 309 2.80 11.59 -11.57
N LEU A 310 1.88 10.98 -10.83
CA LEU A 310 0.48 10.87 -11.27
C LEU A 310 -0.15 12.24 -11.52
N ILE A 311 -0.10 13.17 -10.57
CA ILE A 311 -0.71 14.49 -10.73
C ILE A 311 -0.07 15.28 -11.87
N PRO A 312 1.28 15.43 -11.98
CA PRO A 312 1.90 16.05 -13.15
C PRO A 312 1.52 15.39 -14.47
N LEU A 313 1.41 14.06 -14.50
CA LEU A 313 0.99 13.34 -15.71
C LEU A 313 -0.44 13.68 -16.12
N LEU A 314 -1.38 13.72 -15.17
CA LEU A 314 -2.78 14.09 -15.46
C LEU A 314 -2.91 15.48 -16.10
N HIS A 315 -2.05 16.42 -15.68
CA HIS A 315 -1.98 17.75 -16.29
C HIS A 315 -1.27 17.77 -17.66
N SER A 316 -0.65 16.67 -18.08
CA SER A 316 0.06 16.56 -19.36
C SER A 316 -0.68 15.67 -20.36
N ILE A 317 -1.83 15.11 -19.99
CA ILE A 317 -2.68 14.30 -20.87
C ILE A 317 -3.30 15.23 -21.94
N PRO A 318 -3.12 14.90 -23.25
CA PRO A 318 -3.66 15.72 -24.33
C PRO A 318 -5.17 15.50 -24.54
N GLU A 319 -5.83 16.43 -25.22
CA GLU A 319 -7.28 16.45 -25.44
C GLU A 319 -7.82 15.27 -26.29
N ASN A 320 -6.96 14.60 -27.08
CA ASN A 320 -7.36 13.43 -27.87
C ASN A 320 -7.58 12.16 -27.01
N VAL A 321 -7.29 12.21 -25.71
CA VAL A 321 -7.50 11.10 -24.77
C VAL A 321 -8.83 11.29 -24.06
N ASP A 322 -9.89 10.68 -24.59
CA ASP A 322 -11.25 10.83 -24.04
C ASP A 322 -11.46 10.09 -22.71
N LYS A 323 -10.78 8.94 -22.53
CA LYS A 323 -10.99 8.06 -21.36
C LYS A 323 -9.65 7.63 -20.77
N VAL A 324 -9.54 7.82 -19.46
CA VAL A 324 -8.39 7.40 -18.67
C VAL A 324 -8.88 6.59 -17.48
N ASN A 325 -8.31 5.43 -17.29
CA ASN A 325 -8.48 4.66 -16.08
C ASN A 325 -7.21 4.76 -15.21
N ILE A 326 -7.37 5.20 -13.98
CA ILE A 326 -6.30 5.38 -13.01
C ILE A 326 -6.50 4.37 -11.90
N THR A 327 -5.50 3.54 -11.66
CA THR A 327 -5.60 2.44 -10.70
C THR A 327 -5.01 2.75 -9.35
N MET A 328 -4.10 3.71 -9.33
CA MET A 328 -3.50 4.22 -8.11
C MET A 328 -4.30 5.40 -7.60
N GLY A 329 -4.56 5.44 -6.30
CA GLY A 329 -5.15 6.61 -5.66
C GLY A 329 -4.11 7.72 -5.50
N VAL A 330 -4.54 8.96 -5.51
CA VAL A 330 -3.68 10.08 -5.10
C VAL A 330 -3.59 10.07 -3.58
N ASN A 331 -2.37 10.01 -3.04
CA ASN A 331 -2.19 10.03 -1.60
C ASN A 331 -2.79 11.33 -1.01
N LEU A 332 -3.59 11.19 0.04
CA LEU A 332 -4.31 12.30 0.65
C LEU A 332 -3.37 13.41 1.16
N LYS A 333 -2.12 13.05 1.50
CA LYS A 333 -1.06 13.97 1.88
C LYS A 333 -0.73 15.02 0.80
N GLN A 334 -0.98 14.73 -0.47
CA GLN A 334 -0.69 15.65 -1.58
C GLN A 334 -1.73 16.77 -1.73
N PHE A 335 -2.87 16.66 -1.05
CA PHE A 335 -3.92 17.67 -1.12
C PHE A 335 -3.70 18.82 -0.12
N PRO A 336 -3.89 20.09 -0.53
CA PRO A 336 -3.72 21.25 0.34
C PRO A 336 -4.51 21.16 1.65
N ILE A 337 -5.71 20.58 1.62
CA ILE A 337 -6.57 20.42 2.79
C ILE A 337 -5.90 19.61 3.91
N THR A 338 -5.08 18.62 3.57
CA THR A 338 -4.31 17.85 4.55
C THR A 338 -3.25 18.71 5.22
N GLY A 339 -2.54 19.53 4.43
CA GLY A 339 -1.59 20.50 4.94
C GLY A 339 -2.22 21.49 5.91
N PHE A 340 -3.42 21.96 5.59
CA PHE A 340 -4.19 22.85 6.45
C PHE A 340 -4.47 22.25 7.83
N PHE A 341 -5.05 21.06 7.88
CA PHE A 341 -5.34 20.41 9.16
C PHE A 341 -4.08 20.06 9.95
N ASN A 342 -3.00 19.65 9.27
CA ASN A 342 -1.72 19.41 9.95
C ASN A 342 -1.14 20.70 10.56
N LEU A 343 -1.19 21.83 9.85
CA LEU A 343 -0.79 23.13 10.39
C LEU A 343 -1.64 23.52 11.60
N LEU A 344 -2.95 23.37 11.51
CA LEU A 344 -3.88 23.70 12.58
C LEU A 344 -3.62 22.85 13.84
N ILE A 345 -3.49 21.52 13.67
CA ILE A 345 -3.19 20.61 14.80
C ILE A 345 -1.82 20.93 15.40
N THR A 346 -0.81 21.25 14.57
CA THR A 346 0.54 21.62 15.02
C THR A 346 0.52 22.91 15.85
N LEU A 347 -0.25 23.90 15.42
CA LEU A 347 -0.42 25.16 16.15
C LEU A 347 -0.93 24.90 17.59
N HIS A 348 -1.93 24.05 17.74
CA HIS A 348 -2.56 23.75 19.02
C HIS A 348 -1.82 22.67 19.85
N ASN A 349 -0.83 21.97 19.26
CA ASN A 349 0.02 21.02 19.98
C ASN A 349 1.11 21.72 20.82
N SER A 350 1.41 22.98 20.53
CA SER A 350 2.27 23.78 21.38
C SER A 350 1.54 24.10 22.69
N ASN A 351 2.12 23.70 23.83
CA ASN A 351 1.56 24.01 25.17
C ASN A 351 1.62 25.50 25.52
N ASN A 352 1.96 26.37 24.58
CA ASN A 352 2.10 27.78 24.78
C ASN A 352 0.80 28.52 24.50
N SER A 353 0.38 29.40 25.36
CA SER A 353 -0.73 30.34 25.13
C SER A 353 -0.41 31.41 24.08
N LEU A 354 0.78 31.35 23.48
CA LEU A 354 1.31 32.30 22.50
C LEU A 354 1.48 31.65 21.15
N TYR A 355 0.88 32.23 20.12
CA TYR A 355 1.01 31.82 18.73
C TYR A 355 2.13 32.62 18.04
N TYR A 356 2.99 31.92 17.28
CA TYR A 356 3.99 32.59 16.46
C TYR A 356 3.34 33.20 15.21
N TYR A 357 3.67 34.45 14.90
CA TYR A 357 2.98 35.19 13.84
C TYR A 357 3.02 34.50 12.45
N LYS A 358 4.11 33.81 12.12
CA LYS A 358 4.21 33.10 10.84
C LYS A 358 3.21 31.95 10.71
N ASP A 359 2.94 31.26 11.82
CA ASP A 359 1.97 30.15 11.83
C ASP A 359 0.54 30.71 11.67
N ILE A 360 0.25 31.82 12.32
CA ILE A 360 -1.03 32.54 12.13
C ILE A 360 -1.20 32.96 10.67
N ILE A 361 -0.19 33.62 10.09
CA ILE A 361 -0.24 34.08 8.70
C ILE A 361 -0.34 32.89 7.73
N ALA A 362 0.37 31.80 7.99
CA ALA A 362 0.30 30.59 7.17
C ALA A 362 -1.11 29.97 7.15
N ILE A 363 -1.79 29.94 8.31
CA ILE A 363 -3.16 29.43 8.41
C ILE A 363 -4.14 30.41 7.74
N LEU A 364 -4.04 31.71 7.96
CA LEU A 364 -4.92 32.71 7.38
C LEU A 364 -4.82 32.79 5.85
N ASN A 365 -3.60 32.72 5.29
CA ASN A 365 -3.34 32.73 3.86
C ASN A 365 -3.52 31.36 3.20
N HIS A 366 -3.87 30.32 3.96
CA HIS A 366 -4.02 28.99 3.38
C HIS A 366 -5.22 28.96 2.41
N PRO A 367 -5.10 28.31 1.23
CA PRO A 367 -6.20 28.24 0.23
C PRO A 367 -7.54 27.73 0.78
N VAL A 368 -7.51 26.91 1.83
CA VAL A 368 -8.70 26.43 2.53
C VAL A 368 -9.35 27.55 3.33
N THR A 369 -8.58 28.32 4.08
CA THR A 369 -9.09 29.44 4.88
C THR A 369 -9.66 30.53 4.01
N THR A 370 -9.00 30.88 2.90
CA THR A 370 -9.48 31.91 1.97
C THR A 370 -10.80 31.55 1.29
N LYS A 371 -11.16 30.25 1.22
CA LYS A 371 -12.48 29.80 0.76
C LYS A 371 -13.59 30.01 1.80
N ILE A 372 -13.25 29.93 3.07
CA ILE A 372 -14.18 30.15 4.19
C ILE A 372 -14.42 31.64 4.38
N TYR A 373 -13.34 32.41 4.33
CA TYR A 373 -13.36 33.87 4.48
C TYR A 373 -12.28 34.51 3.59
N PRO A 374 -12.63 35.28 2.60
CA PRO A 374 -11.71 35.73 1.54
C PRO A 374 -10.79 36.89 1.92
N ASP A 375 -11.01 37.61 3.02
CA ASP A 375 -10.25 38.83 3.32
C ASP A 375 -9.70 38.89 4.75
N TYR A 376 -8.45 38.39 4.91
CA TYR A 376 -7.67 38.52 6.14
C TYR A 376 -6.55 39.58 6.04
N SER A 377 -6.55 40.38 4.99
CA SER A 377 -5.49 41.37 4.73
C SER A 377 -5.30 42.32 5.90
N ASP A 378 -6.36 42.81 6.48
CA ASP A 378 -6.37 43.73 7.61
C ASP A 378 -5.69 43.18 8.86
N ILE A 379 -5.97 41.92 9.19
CA ILE A 379 -5.35 41.24 10.37
C ILE A 379 -3.86 41.03 10.12
N ILE A 380 -3.50 40.56 8.92
CA ILE A 380 -2.13 40.30 8.52
C ILE A 380 -1.33 41.60 8.48
N GLU A 381 -1.91 42.68 7.95
CA GLU A 381 -1.29 43.99 7.94
C GLU A 381 -1.03 44.51 9.37
N LYS A 382 -2.02 44.45 10.26
CA LYS A 382 -1.89 44.87 11.65
C LYS A 382 -0.79 44.07 12.39
N ILE A 383 -0.68 42.74 12.14
CA ILE A 383 0.37 41.89 12.71
C ILE A 383 1.74 42.34 12.20
N THR A 384 1.85 42.57 10.89
CA THR A 384 3.12 42.89 10.23
C THR A 384 3.62 44.32 10.56
N VAL A 385 2.74 45.32 10.42
CA VAL A 385 3.08 46.74 10.67
C VAL A 385 3.46 46.96 12.12
N ASN A 386 2.80 46.29 13.08
CA ASN A 386 3.09 46.41 14.49
C ASN A 386 4.23 45.47 14.97
N ASN A 387 4.89 44.73 14.08
CA ASN A 387 5.96 43.77 14.36
C ASN A 387 5.61 42.79 15.50
N LEU A 388 4.38 42.27 15.51
CA LEU A 388 3.90 41.34 16.53
C LEU A 388 4.44 39.94 16.27
N THR A 389 5.47 39.55 17.03
CA THR A 389 6.14 38.25 16.83
C THR A 389 5.39 37.10 17.48
N TYR A 390 4.83 37.30 18.66
CA TYR A 390 4.01 36.33 19.39
C TYR A 390 2.72 37.00 19.85
N LEU A 391 1.61 36.31 19.63
CA LEU A 391 0.26 36.80 19.94
C LEU A 391 -0.49 35.82 20.83
N THR A 392 -1.22 36.35 21.81
CA THR A 392 -2.22 35.58 22.53
C THR A 392 -3.51 35.54 21.75
N PHE A 393 -4.40 34.62 22.10
CA PHE A 393 -5.73 34.54 21.51
C PHE A 393 -6.53 35.83 21.69
N GLU A 394 -6.50 36.44 22.90
CA GLU A 394 -7.15 37.70 23.20
C GLU A 394 -6.63 38.84 22.32
N LYS A 395 -5.30 38.84 22.06
CA LYS A 395 -4.70 39.85 21.17
C LYS A 395 -5.19 39.66 19.73
N LEU A 396 -5.31 38.43 19.25
CA LEU A 396 -5.86 38.15 17.91
C LEU A 396 -7.32 38.64 17.80
N ILE A 397 -8.16 38.37 18.79
CA ILE A 397 -9.51 38.90 18.87
C ILE A 397 -9.52 40.42 18.81
N SER A 398 -8.63 41.11 19.56
CA SER A 398 -8.56 42.57 19.56
C SER A 398 -8.13 43.19 18.22
N LEU A 399 -7.49 42.43 17.34
CA LEU A 399 -7.08 42.87 16.01
C LEU A 399 -8.16 42.59 14.94
N SER A 400 -9.11 41.70 15.26
CA SER A 400 -10.14 41.20 14.37
C SER A 400 -11.33 42.16 14.32
N SER A 401 -12.03 42.22 13.18
CA SER A 401 -13.34 42.86 13.07
C SER A 401 -14.45 41.94 13.54
N ASP A 402 -15.65 42.48 13.81
CA ASP A 402 -16.81 41.66 14.21
C ASP A 402 -17.15 40.55 13.20
N LYS A 403 -16.84 40.76 11.92
CA LYS A 403 -17.04 39.75 10.84
C LYS A 403 -16.06 38.59 10.94
N ASP A 404 -14.87 38.83 11.46
CA ASP A 404 -13.79 37.84 11.54
C ASP A 404 -13.86 36.98 12.80
N LEU A 405 -14.52 37.48 13.85
CA LEU A 405 -14.53 36.89 15.18
C LEU A 405 -14.92 35.39 15.16
N HIS A 406 -15.89 35.02 14.35
CA HIS A 406 -16.35 33.62 14.30
C HIS A 406 -15.25 32.69 13.78
N VAL A 407 -14.59 33.06 12.69
CA VAL A 407 -13.54 32.23 12.06
C VAL A 407 -12.27 32.23 12.93
N ILE A 408 -11.90 33.39 13.48
CA ILE A 408 -10.77 33.51 14.42
C ILE A 408 -10.99 32.65 15.67
N ASN A 409 -12.22 32.61 16.19
CA ASN A 409 -12.57 31.72 17.31
C ASN A 409 -12.40 30.24 16.94
N ILE A 410 -12.92 29.80 15.79
CA ILE A 410 -12.79 28.42 15.35
C ILE A 410 -11.33 28.03 15.15
N LEU A 411 -10.53 28.86 14.49
CA LEU A 411 -9.15 28.54 14.14
C LEU A 411 -8.16 28.65 15.33
N PHE A 412 -8.34 29.63 16.23
CA PHE A 412 -7.34 30.01 17.22
C PHE A 412 -7.78 29.88 18.68
N ALA A 413 -9.05 29.55 18.98
CA ALA A 413 -9.44 29.27 20.37
C ALA A 413 -8.71 28.06 20.90
N THR A 414 -8.04 28.19 22.05
CA THR A 414 -7.14 27.15 22.58
C THR A 414 -7.86 25.82 22.78
N TRP A 415 -7.21 24.72 22.41
CA TRP A 415 -7.74 23.38 22.64
C TRP A 415 -7.40 22.83 24.04
N ASN A 416 -6.54 23.50 24.81
CA ASN A 416 -6.13 23.11 26.18
C ASN A 416 -5.64 21.66 26.25
N ASN A 417 -4.83 21.24 25.29
CA ASN A 417 -4.34 19.88 25.12
C ASN A 417 -5.46 18.78 25.08
N ASN A 418 -6.69 19.18 24.73
CA ASN A 418 -7.83 18.30 24.65
C ASN A 418 -8.06 17.83 23.21
N SER A 419 -7.76 16.55 22.92
CA SER A 419 -7.91 15.94 21.61
C SER A 419 -9.36 15.93 21.12
N ASN A 420 -10.34 15.73 22.02
CA ASN A 420 -11.78 15.73 21.67
C ASN A 420 -12.22 17.12 21.18
N LYS A 421 -11.72 18.20 21.83
CA LYS A 421 -11.99 19.56 21.38
C LYS A 421 -11.37 19.80 20.00
N GLY A 422 -10.12 19.36 19.80
CA GLY A 422 -9.45 19.45 18.49
C GLY A 422 -10.21 18.71 17.38
N LEU A 423 -10.65 17.49 17.66
CA LEU A 423 -11.43 16.69 16.73
C LEU A 423 -12.76 17.36 16.37
N PHE A 424 -13.48 17.87 17.40
CA PHE A 424 -14.74 18.59 17.18
C PHE A 424 -14.54 19.82 16.26
N VAL A 425 -13.53 20.64 16.53
CA VAL A 425 -13.21 21.82 15.72
C VAL A 425 -12.84 21.43 14.28
N CYS A 426 -12.05 20.36 14.09
CA CYS A 426 -11.73 19.88 12.74
C CYS A 426 -12.98 19.46 11.96
N LEU A 427 -13.92 18.76 12.59
CA LEU A 427 -15.21 18.39 11.97
C LEU A 427 -16.09 19.60 11.68
N GLU A 428 -16.12 20.59 12.56
CA GLU A 428 -16.83 21.86 12.34
C GLU A 428 -16.28 22.63 11.13
N ILE A 429 -14.96 22.71 10.98
CA ILE A 429 -14.30 23.33 9.82
C ILE A 429 -14.69 22.59 8.52
N ILE A 430 -14.73 21.27 8.54
CA ILE A 430 -15.18 20.48 7.36
C ILE A 430 -16.61 20.84 6.99
N ASP A 431 -17.50 21.00 7.97
CA ASP A 431 -18.89 21.36 7.72
C ASP A 431 -19.03 22.76 7.08
N PHE A 432 -18.17 23.69 7.44
CA PHE A 432 -18.06 24.98 6.76
C PHE A 432 -17.59 24.83 5.30
N ILE A 433 -16.52 24.07 5.08
CA ILE A 433 -15.90 23.95 3.75
C ILE A 433 -16.82 23.24 2.77
N LYS A 434 -17.58 22.23 3.19
CA LYS A 434 -18.45 21.43 2.31
C LYS A 434 -19.50 22.28 1.58
N ASN A 435 -19.90 23.42 2.15
CA ASN A 435 -20.89 24.32 1.60
C ASN A 435 -20.28 25.35 0.62
N THR A 436 -18.95 25.37 0.47
CA THR A 436 -18.28 26.29 -0.47
C THR A 436 -18.22 25.70 -1.88
N LYS A 437 -18.04 26.59 -2.90
CA LYS A 437 -17.78 26.14 -4.27
C LYS A 437 -16.37 25.53 -4.35
N ALA A 438 -16.27 24.22 -4.49
CA ALA A 438 -15.01 23.48 -4.62
C ALA A 438 -15.02 22.62 -5.89
N LEU A 439 -13.85 22.38 -6.47
CA LEU A 439 -13.67 21.42 -7.56
C LEU A 439 -14.02 20.01 -7.10
N PHE A 440 -14.42 19.14 -8.05
CA PHE A 440 -14.82 17.75 -7.74
C PHE A 440 -13.75 17.00 -6.94
N ILE A 441 -12.48 17.09 -7.36
CA ILE A 441 -11.36 16.42 -6.69
C ILE A 441 -11.12 16.95 -5.27
N GLU A 442 -11.32 18.25 -5.03
CA GLU A 442 -11.23 18.85 -3.70
C GLU A 442 -12.33 18.33 -2.77
N ARG A 443 -13.54 18.09 -3.31
CA ARG A 443 -14.66 17.48 -2.55
C ARG A 443 -14.36 16.03 -2.20
N ALA A 444 -13.75 15.27 -3.11
CA ALA A 444 -13.32 13.89 -2.83
C ALA A 444 -12.26 13.85 -1.73
N ALA A 445 -11.27 14.74 -1.77
CA ALA A 445 -10.27 14.87 -0.72
C ALA A 445 -10.90 15.30 0.62
N LEU A 446 -11.84 16.26 0.62
CA LEU A 446 -12.58 16.68 1.80
C LEU A 446 -13.38 15.52 2.43
N TYR A 447 -14.03 14.70 1.61
CA TYR A 447 -14.74 13.52 2.06
C TYR A 447 -13.80 12.49 2.72
N GLN A 448 -12.61 12.26 2.13
CA GLN A 448 -11.63 11.36 2.73
C GLN A 448 -11.08 11.92 4.06
N ILE A 449 -10.80 13.22 4.16
CA ILE A 449 -10.42 13.86 5.43
C ILE A 449 -11.53 13.70 6.48
N PHE A 450 -12.78 13.88 6.09
CA PHE A 450 -13.91 13.61 6.98
C PHE A 450 -13.90 12.17 7.49
N ASN A 451 -13.69 11.19 6.60
CA ASN A 451 -13.59 9.77 6.99
C ASN A 451 -12.42 9.51 7.95
N VAL A 452 -11.27 10.17 7.72
CA VAL A 452 -10.12 10.10 8.63
C VAL A 452 -10.48 10.58 10.03
N PHE A 453 -11.13 11.75 10.16
CA PHE A 453 -11.55 12.25 11.47
C PHE A 453 -12.63 11.37 12.12
N LYS A 454 -13.57 10.83 11.34
CA LYS A 454 -14.54 9.85 11.85
C LYS A 454 -13.87 8.57 12.33
N LYS A 455 -12.86 8.07 11.61
CA LYS A 455 -12.06 6.92 12.07
C LYS A 455 -11.33 7.23 13.37
N ILE A 456 -10.76 8.43 13.52
CA ILE A 456 -10.14 8.87 14.77
C ILE A 456 -11.17 8.94 15.92
N GLU A 457 -12.37 9.44 15.65
CA GLU A 457 -13.47 9.48 16.61
C GLU A 457 -13.81 8.07 17.12
N ASP A 458 -13.98 7.11 16.19
CA ASP A 458 -14.27 5.72 16.52
C ASP A 458 -13.14 5.05 17.32
N LEU A 459 -11.88 5.27 16.93
CA LEU A 459 -10.71 4.77 17.65
C LEU A 459 -10.65 5.35 19.06
N ASN A 460 -10.92 6.63 19.23
CA ASN A 460 -10.94 7.28 20.54
C ASN A 460 -12.06 6.74 21.43
N TYR A 461 -13.24 6.47 20.86
CA TYR A 461 -14.34 5.85 21.58
C TYR A 461 -14.01 4.41 22.04
N LYS A 462 -13.40 3.60 21.15
CA LYS A 462 -13.08 2.19 21.43
C LYS A 462 -11.94 2.04 22.45
N PHE A 463 -10.92 2.87 22.39
CA PHE A 463 -9.66 2.64 23.09
C PHE A 463 -9.33 3.66 24.18
N ALA A 464 -9.97 4.82 24.23
CA ALA A 464 -9.79 5.88 25.23
C ALA A 464 -8.31 6.30 25.47
N HIS A 465 -7.45 6.18 24.46
CA HIS A 465 -6.00 6.49 24.56
C HIS A 465 -5.63 7.89 24.07
N PHE A 466 -6.54 8.63 23.48
CA PHE A 466 -6.33 9.97 22.94
C PHE A 466 -6.33 11.02 24.05
N LYS A 467 -5.28 11.04 24.86
CA LYS A 467 -5.18 11.95 26.02
C LYS A 467 -4.59 13.31 25.68
N SER A 468 -3.94 13.45 24.53
CA SER A 468 -3.23 14.66 24.15
C SER A 468 -3.41 15.00 22.67
N ILE A 469 -3.20 16.28 22.31
CA ILE A 469 -3.17 16.71 20.91
C ILE A 469 -2.00 16.05 20.16
N LYS A 470 -0.90 15.74 20.85
CA LYS A 470 0.24 15.03 20.26
C LYS A 470 -0.15 13.63 19.78
N THR A 471 -0.90 12.86 20.59
CA THR A 471 -1.46 11.56 20.18
C THR A 471 -2.39 11.73 18.99
N PHE A 472 -3.29 12.71 19.05
CA PHE A 472 -4.21 13.03 17.97
C PHE A 472 -3.47 13.32 16.65
N GLN A 473 -2.45 14.17 16.70
CA GLN A 473 -1.63 14.50 15.53
C GLN A 473 -0.92 13.27 14.95
N LYS A 474 -0.33 12.44 15.82
CA LYS A 474 0.37 11.22 15.38
C LYS A 474 -0.57 10.27 14.65
N VAL A 475 -1.74 9.99 15.24
CA VAL A 475 -2.73 9.09 14.62
C VAL A 475 -3.27 9.69 13.31
N PHE A 476 -3.54 11.00 13.28
CA PHE A 476 -3.93 11.69 12.06
C PHE A 476 -2.91 11.50 10.94
N LEU A 477 -1.62 11.73 11.21
CA LEU A 477 -0.56 11.57 10.24
C LEU A 477 -0.38 10.11 9.80
N ASP A 478 -0.50 9.14 10.70
CA ASP A 478 -0.37 7.71 10.37
C ASP A 478 -1.49 7.27 9.42
N ILE A 479 -2.74 7.68 9.67
CA ILE A 479 -3.87 7.35 8.79
C ILE A 479 -3.73 8.07 7.45
N ILE A 480 -3.39 9.36 7.44
CA ILE A 480 -3.21 10.15 6.22
C ILE A 480 -2.15 9.56 5.28
N ASN A 481 -1.04 9.07 5.83
CA ASN A 481 0.04 8.50 5.03
C ASN A 481 -0.37 7.26 4.23
N THR A 482 -1.42 6.55 4.66
CA THR A 482 -1.94 5.35 4.01
C THR A 482 -3.26 5.56 3.28
N THR A 483 -3.89 6.73 3.44
CA THR A 483 -5.18 7.04 2.80
C THR A 483 -4.97 7.62 1.41
N THR A 484 -5.74 7.14 0.45
CA THR A 484 -5.77 7.64 -0.93
C THR A 484 -7.14 8.19 -1.31
N VAL A 485 -7.14 9.07 -2.29
CA VAL A 485 -8.33 9.48 -3.03
C VAL A 485 -8.33 8.70 -4.34
N ASP A 486 -9.24 7.75 -4.45
CA ASP A 486 -9.31 6.88 -5.61
C ASP A 486 -10.21 7.48 -6.70
N TYR A 487 -9.79 7.30 -7.94
CA TYR A 487 -10.58 7.69 -9.09
C TYR A 487 -11.64 6.62 -9.38
N GLN A 488 -12.88 7.07 -9.63
CA GLN A 488 -13.97 6.20 -10.05
C GLN A 488 -14.17 6.31 -11.56
N GLY A 489 -14.18 5.18 -12.27
CA GLY A 489 -14.33 5.12 -13.71
C GLY A 489 -14.52 3.69 -14.21
N ASP A 490 -14.61 3.54 -15.54
CA ASP A 490 -14.61 2.22 -16.17
C ASP A 490 -13.19 1.64 -16.15
N ALA A 491 -13.00 0.62 -15.31
CA ALA A 491 -11.70 0.01 -15.08
C ALA A 491 -11.11 -0.69 -16.32
N TYR A 492 -11.92 -0.93 -17.36
CA TYR A 492 -11.56 -1.83 -18.47
C TYR A 492 -11.45 -1.13 -19.82
N SER A 493 -11.70 0.17 -19.90
CA SER A 493 -11.64 0.95 -21.13
C SER A 493 -10.76 2.19 -20.99
N GLY A 494 -10.22 2.67 -22.11
CA GLY A 494 -9.37 3.87 -22.17
C GLY A 494 -7.91 3.60 -21.83
N LEU A 495 -7.13 4.68 -21.82
CA LEU A 495 -5.74 4.69 -21.42
C LEU A 495 -5.60 4.22 -19.97
N GLN A 496 -4.71 3.27 -19.72
CA GLN A 496 -4.49 2.75 -18.37
C GLN A 496 -3.29 3.44 -17.73
N ILE A 497 -3.46 4.03 -16.53
CA ILE A 497 -2.37 4.57 -15.71
C ILE A 497 -2.29 3.77 -14.42
N MET A 498 -1.14 3.15 -14.15
CA MET A 498 -1.01 2.19 -13.06
C MET A 498 0.41 2.15 -12.47
N GLY A 499 0.53 1.68 -11.24
CA GLY A 499 1.80 1.31 -10.63
C GLY A 499 2.31 -0.04 -11.14
N VAL A 500 3.55 -0.36 -10.81
CA VAL A 500 4.19 -1.60 -11.29
C VAL A 500 3.46 -2.86 -10.81
N LEU A 501 2.98 -2.86 -9.56
CA LEU A 501 2.33 -4.04 -8.98
C LEU A 501 0.90 -4.26 -9.46
N GLU A 502 0.21 -3.22 -9.93
CA GLU A 502 -1.14 -3.32 -10.50
C GLU A 502 -1.15 -3.95 -11.89
N THR A 503 0.01 -4.07 -12.54
CA THR A 503 0.15 -4.68 -13.88
C THR A 503 0.08 -6.21 -13.87
N ARG A 504 -0.06 -6.83 -12.72
CA ARG A 504 -0.08 -8.31 -12.58
C ARG A 504 -1.11 -8.93 -13.51
N VAL A 505 -0.67 -9.90 -14.33
CA VAL A 505 -1.46 -10.66 -15.32
C VAL A 505 -2.14 -9.83 -16.40
N LEU A 506 -1.82 -8.54 -16.53
CA LEU A 506 -2.38 -7.66 -17.54
C LEU A 506 -1.37 -7.45 -18.68
N ASP A 507 -1.86 -7.43 -19.90
CA ASP A 507 -1.05 -7.26 -21.11
C ASP A 507 -1.54 -6.05 -21.92
N PHE A 508 -0.59 -5.32 -22.51
CA PHE A 508 -0.85 -4.14 -23.32
C PHE A 508 0.04 -4.16 -24.56
N LYS A 509 -0.50 -3.64 -25.67
CA LYS A 509 0.26 -3.50 -26.92
C LYS A 509 1.35 -2.45 -26.78
N ASN A 510 1.00 -1.29 -26.21
CA ASN A 510 1.88 -0.16 -26.00
C ASN A 510 2.14 0.03 -24.50
N ILE A 511 3.38 0.04 -24.09
CA ILE A 511 3.81 0.21 -22.71
C ILE A 511 4.75 1.40 -22.59
N ILE A 512 4.44 2.30 -21.68
CA ILE A 512 5.26 3.45 -21.33
C ILE A 512 5.60 3.34 -19.85
N VAL A 513 6.89 3.20 -19.52
CA VAL A 513 7.35 3.12 -18.11
C VAL A 513 8.09 4.40 -17.76
N ALA A 514 7.62 5.12 -16.76
CA ALA A 514 8.26 6.35 -16.26
C ALA A 514 9.03 6.09 -14.97
N SER A 515 10.06 6.90 -14.73
CA SER A 515 10.95 6.84 -13.56
C SER A 515 11.68 5.50 -13.41
N LEU A 516 12.14 4.94 -14.52
CA LEU A 516 12.89 3.68 -14.53
C LEU A 516 14.35 3.93 -14.08
N ASN A 517 14.49 4.33 -12.82
CA ASN A 517 15.76 4.65 -12.18
C ASN A 517 16.15 3.60 -11.14
N GLU A 518 17.46 3.42 -10.95
CA GLU A 518 18.00 2.60 -9.87
C GLU A 518 17.54 3.17 -8.50
N GLY A 519 17.08 2.30 -7.62
CA GLY A 519 16.49 2.70 -6.32
C GLY A 519 15.00 3.05 -6.37
N THR A 520 14.42 3.28 -7.57
CA THR A 520 12.97 3.43 -7.78
C THR A 520 12.38 2.13 -8.30
N LEU A 521 12.91 1.61 -9.42
CA LEU A 521 12.57 0.31 -9.97
C LEU A 521 13.83 -0.38 -10.53
N PRO A 522 14.36 -1.38 -9.82
CA PRO A 522 13.88 -1.95 -8.56
C PRO A 522 14.05 -0.98 -7.38
N SER A 523 13.15 -1.09 -6.39
CA SER A 523 13.26 -0.28 -5.18
C SER A 523 14.52 -0.67 -4.39
N GLY A 524 15.22 0.33 -3.88
CA GLY A 524 16.43 0.12 -3.11
C GLY A 524 16.24 -0.70 -1.83
N LYS A 525 17.34 -1.05 -1.18
CA LYS A 525 17.33 -1.80 0.08
C LYS A 525 16.66 -0.97 1.18
N SER A 526 15.45 -1.33 1.60
CA SER A 526 14.81 -0.82 2.81
C SER A 526 14.93 -1.85 3.94
N ASN A 527 15.62 -1.50 5.01
CA ASN A 527 15.84 -2.39 6.17
C ASN A 527 14.95 -2.00 7.36
N ASN A 528 13.65 -1.91 7.15
CA ASN A 528 12.70 -1.67 8.25
C ASN A 528 12.21 -3.01 8.81
N SER A 529 13.05 -3.71 9.56
CA SER A 529 12.72 -4.98 10.22
C SER A 529 13.60 -5.16 11.45
N PHE A 530 13.04 -5.69 12.54
CA PHE A 530 13.79 -6.10 13.71
C PHE A 530 14.47 -7.45 13.53
N ILE A 531 14.07 -8.22 12.53
CA ILE A 531 14.64 -9.53 12.19
C ILE A 531 15.93 -9.28 11.41
N THR A 532 17.04 -9.79 11.94
CA THR A 532 18.35 -9.68 11.29
C THR A 532 18.40 -10.48 9.99
N TYR A 533 19.31 -10.10 9.08
CA TYR A 533 19.49 -10.80 7.80
C TYR A 533 19.81 -12.30 8.00
N ASP A 534 20.65 -12.63 8.99
CA ASP A 534 21.03 -14.02 9.26
C ASP A 534 19.84 -14.86 9.72
N LEU A 535 18.97 -14.28 10.59
CA LEU A 535 17.72 -14.92 10.98
C LEU A 535 16.76 -15.11 9.81
N LYS A 536 16.64 -14.10 8.93
CA LYS A 536 15.82 -14.24 7.72
C LYS A 536 16.30 -15.40 6.86
N LYS A 537 17.62 -15.56 6.71
CA LYS A 537 18.21 -16.64 5.94
C LYS A 537 18.00 -18.01 6.61
N GLU A 538 18.22 -18.10 7.92
CA GLU A 538 18.04 -19.33 8.72
C GLU A 538 16.62 -19.85 8.63
N TYR A 539 15.63 -18.98 8.82
CA TYR A 539 14.21 -19.33 8.78
C TYR A 539 13.57 -19.21 7.39
N LYS A 540 14.34 -19.00 6.33
CA LYS A 540 13.89 -18.88 4.93
C LYS A 540 12.84 -17.79 4.74
N LEU A 541 12.96 -16.70 5.49
CA LEU A 541 12.18 -15.49 5.30
C LEU A 541 12.73 -14.70 4.10
N PRO A 542 11.91 -13.91 3.40
CA PRO A 542 12.35 -13.14 2.25
C PRO A 542 13.47 -12.15 2.59
N THR A 543 14.50 -12.14 1.78
CA THR A 543 15.60 -11.19 1.83
C THR A 543 15.48 -10.17 0.68
N TYR A 544 16.45 -9.29 0.53
CA TYR A 544 16.48 -8.35 -0.59
C TYR A 544 16.57 -9.05 -1.96
N SER A 545 17.18 -10.26 -2.02
CA SER A 545 17.31 -11.03 -3.28
C SER A 545 15.95 -11.48 -3.82
N GLU A 546 15.08 -11.96 -2.93
CA GLU A 546 13.72 -12.35 -3.29
C GLU A 546 12.88 -11.14 -3.70
N LYS A 547 13.05 -9.99 -3.02
CA LYS A 547 12.39 -8.73 -3.40
C LYS A 547 12.82 -8.28 -4.80
N ASP A 548 14.11 -8.30 -5.10
CA ASP A 548 14.62 -7.98 -6.44
C ASP A 548 14.06 -8.93 -7.51
N ALA A 549 13.92 -10.22 -7.21
CA ALA A 549 13.33 -11.18 -8.13
C ALA A 549 11.84 -10.90 -8.41
N ILE A 550 11.09 -10.40 -7.42
CA ILE A 550 9.70 -9.97 -7.61
C ILE A 550 9.62 -8.79 -8.60
N TYR A 551 10.43 -7.75 -8.38
CA TYR A 551 10.45 -6.59 -9.30
C TYR A 551 10.93 -6.99 -10.71
N THR A 552 11.94 -7.86 -10.80
CA THR A 552 12.44 -8.40 -12.07
C THR A 552 11.33 -9.12 -12.83
N TYR A 553 10.58 -9.98 -12.15
CA TYR A 553 9.44 -10.66 -12.77
C TYR A 553 8.40 -9.67 -13.29
N HIS A 554 7.95 -8.73 -12.47
CA HIS A 554 6.90 -7.80 -12.87
C HIS A 554 7.31 -6.92 -14.05
N PHE A 555 8.55 -6.44 -14.07
CA PHE A 555 9.07 -5.64 -15.18
C PHE A 555 9.14 -6.45 -16.48
N PHE A 556 9.85 -7.59 -16.49
CA PHE A 556 10.02 -8.38 -17.72
C PHE A 556 8.72 -9.04 -18.17
N ARG A 557 7.84 -9.40 -17.25
CA ARG A 557 6.51 -9.92 -17.57
C ARG A 557 5.67 -8.93 -18.38
N LEU A 558 5.74 -7.64 -18.07
CA LEU A 558 5.09 -6.59 -18.86
C LEU A 558 5.50 -6.62 -20.33
N LEU A 559 6.76 -6.95 -20.59
CA LEU A 559 7.33 -6.96 -21.93
C LEU A 559 6.99 -8.22 -22.73
N HIS A 560 6.40 -9.27 -22.13
CA HIS A 560 6.19 -10.54 -22.83
C HIS A 560 5.42 -10.35 -24.14
N ARG A 561 4.30 -9.63 -24.11
CA ARG A 561 3.36 -9.49 -25.23
C ARG A 561 3.30 -8.09 -25.82
N ALA A 562 4.11 -7.16 -25.30
CA ALA A 562 4.15 -5.79 -25.81
C ALA A 562 4.81 -5.71 -27.20
N GLU A 563 4.26 -4.86 -28.08
CA GLU A 563 4.83 -4.55 -29.39
C GLU A 563 5.67 -3.27 -29.35
N ASN A 564 5.18 -2.23 -28.65
CA ASN A 564 5.87 -0.96 -28.49
C ASN A 564 6.15 -0.67 -27.01
N VAL A 565 7.40 -0.41 -26.70
CA VAL A 565 7.86 -0.19 -25.33
C VAL A 565 8.65 1.11 -25.27
N THR A 566 8.23 2.05 -24.43
CA THR A 566 8.98 3.28 -24.16
C THR A 566 9.40 3.30 -22.70
N LEU A 567 10.70 3.33 -22.47
CA LEU A 567 11.31 3.34 -21.14
C LEU A 567 11.92 4.71 -20.86
N LEU A 568 11.40 5.41 -19.83
CA LEU A 568 11.89 6.74 -19.46
C LEU A 568 12.61 6.69 -18.11
N TYR A 569 13.76 7.35 -18.05
CA TYR A 569 14.49 7.54 -16.80
C TYR A 569 14.95 8.98 -16.64
N ASN A 570 15.16 9.38 -15.39
CA ASN A 570 15.67 10.70 -15.03
C ASN A 570 17.18 10.64 -14.84
N ASN A 571 17.95 11.47 -15.58
CA ASN A 571 19.39 11.56 -15.42
C ASN A 571 19.85 12.67 -14.46
N PHE A 572 18.92 13.44 -13.90
CA PHE A 572 19.24 14.51 -12.99
C PHE A 572 19.49 13.96 -11.58
N SER A 573 20.68 14.18 -11.07
CA SER A 573 21.10 13.79 -9.73
C SER A 573 20.89 14.94 -8.74
N GLU A 574 20.03 14.73 -7.75
CA GLU A 574 19.94 15.60 -6.55
C GLU A 574 20.76 14.94 -5.43
N GLY A 575 22.05 15.29 -5.33
CA GLY A 575 22.95 14.76 -4.29
C GLY A 575 23.65 13.44 -4.67
N LEU A 576 23.94 12.60 -3.65
CA LEU A 576 24.72 11.36 -3.81
C LEU A 576 23.92 10.17 -4.38
N SER A 577 22.60 10.28 -4.51
CA SER A 577 21.72 9.22 -4.99
C SER A 577 20.72 9.79 -5.99
N GLY A 578 20.89 9.50 -7.26
CA GLY A 578 19.90 9.87 -8.28
C GLY A 578 20.54 9.97 -9.67
N GLY A 579 19.72 9.80 -10.69
CA GLY A 579 20.13 9.95 -12.09
C GLY A 579 20.70 8.70 -12.75
N GLU A 580 20.89 7.60 -12.02
CA GLU A 580 21.28 6.33 -12.66
C GLU A 580 20.06 5.64 -13.26
N LYS A 581 20.21 5.18 -14.52
CA LYS A 581 19.19 4.32 -15.12
C LYS A 581 19.09 3.00 -14.39
N SER A 582 17.91 2.43 -14.37
CA SER A 582 17.66 1.11 -13.79
C SER A 582 18.53 0.03 -14.43
N ARG A 583 18.95 -0.95 -13.64
CA ARG A 583 19.59 -2.19 -14.12
C ARG A 583 18.70 -3.02 -15.06
N PHE A 584 17.43 -2.70 -15.18
CA PHE A 584 16.50 -3.36 -16.10
C PHE A 584 16.58 -2.82 -17.53
N ILE A 585 17.21 -1.67 -17.76
CA ILE A 585 17.56 -1.11 -19.05
C ILE A 585 18.93 -1.64 -19.50
#